data_d39bc8c5437092504676eac7ffa0223c
#
_entry.id   d39bc8c5437092504676eac7ffa0223c
#
_cell.length_a   1.000
_cell.length_b   1.000
_cell.length_c   1.000
_cell.angle_alpha   90.00
_cell.angle_beta   90.00
_cell.angle_gamma   90.00
#
_symmetry.space_group_name_H-M   'P 1'
#
loop_
_entity.id
_entity.type
_entity.pdbx_description
1 polymer ?
#
loop_
_entity_poly.entity_id
_entity_poly.type
_entity_poly.pdbx_seq_one_letter_code
_entity_poly.pdbx_strand_id
1 'polypeptide(L)'
;MRIMKYKAICFDIDGTLYPKALMNKRLLALGLAHPLFSLNYNKMRRQLRKCQEELSGSLMSKEATVMCKIMGKGANEDIVKERLRAWIYEPMRRLYKSTKPYDGVLETFKAIKSKGLDIGVFSDFPLFNKLESMGLASYVDYASSSEIVGFLKPSVHCFENLLYNIGLDSSQVLYVGDSYDKDVVGARVAGIDAVLVNVRGKVRDYPLACEVFESWKGFDAWLLERLE
;
A
#
# COMPACT_ATOMS: atom_id res chain seq x y z
N MET A 1 14.17 -19.68 2.63
CA MET A 1 12.82 -19.65 3.26
C MET A 1 11.90 -20.61 2.49
N ARG A 2 11.09 -21.43 3.15
CA ARG A 2 10.16 -22.34 2.46
C ARG A 2 8.81 -21.62 2.25
N ILE A 3 8.41 -21.40 0.99
CA ILE A 3 7.12 -20.75 0.65
C ILE A 3 5.94 -21.64 1.02
N MET A 4 6.09 -22.96 0.92
CA MET A 4 5.02 -23.93 1.25
C MET A 4 4.48 -23.87 2.69
N LYS A 5 5.09 -23.10 3.60
CA LYS A 5 4.48 -22.87 4.92
C LYS A 5 3.33 -21.84 4.87
N TYR A 6 3.28 -20.99 3.85
CA TYR A 6 2.25 -19.97 3.70
C TYR A 6 1.03 -20.54 2.97
N LYS A 7 -0.14 -20.03 3.33
CA LYS A 7 -1.42 -20.29 2.67
C LYS A 7 -1.89 -19.09 1.86
N ALA A 8 -1.37 -17.90 2.17
CA ALA A 8 -1.63 -16.69 1.41
C ALA A 8 -0.36 -15.87 1.19
N ILE A 9 -0.33 -15.17 0.05
CA ILE A 9 0.65 -14.14 -0.24
C ILE A 9 -0.11 -12.81 -0.42
N CYS A 10 0.26 -11.82 0.39
CA CYS A 10 -0.40 -10.53 0.42
C CYS A 10 0.53 -9.44 -0.12
N PHE A 11 -0.01 -8.49 -0.84
CA PHE A 11 0.77 -7.47 -1.54
C PHE A 11 0.31 -6.05 -1.18
N ASP A 12 1.28 -5.15 -1.00
CA ASP A 12 1.04 -3.75 -1.26
C ASP A 12 0.81 -3.54 -2.77
N ILE A 13 0.18 -2.44 -3.14
CA ILE A 13 -0.14 -2.15 -4.55
C ILE A 13 0.80 -1.09 -5.12
N ASP A 14 0.87 0.08 -4.48
CA ASP A 14 1.45 1.31 -5.03
C ASP A 14 2.99 1.32 -4.97
N GLY A 15 3.66 0.88 -6.01
CA GLY A 15 5.12 0.72 -6.10
C GLY A 15 5.59 -0.72 -5.95
N THR A 16 4.69 -1.58 -5.50
CA THR A 16 4.93 -3.03 -5.38
C THR A 16 4.51 -3.74 -6.66
N LEU A 17 3.26 -3.59 -7.10
CA LEU A 17 2.73 -4.25 -8.30
C LEU A 17 2.92 -3.42 -9.58
N TYR A 18 3.11 -2.13 -9.46
CA TYR A 18 3.34 -1.21 -10.59
C TYR A 18 4.26 -0.05 -10.22
N PRO A 19 4.92 0.61 -11.21
CA PRO A 19 5.83 1.73 -10.95
C PRO A 19 5.12 2.95 -10.38
N LYS A 20 5.60 3.52 -9.26
CA LYS A 20 5.11 4.78 -8.68
C LYS A 20 5.35 6.03 -9.56
N ALA A 21 6.04 5.90 -10.68
CA ALA A 21 6.46 7.05 -11.48
C ALA A 21 5.31 7.96 -11.90
N LEU A 22 4.16 7.39 -12.31
CA LEU A 22 2.98 8.15 -12.70
C LEU A 22 2.36 8.89 -11.50
N MET A 23 2.25 8.23 -10.36
CA MET A 23 1.76 8.83 -9.11
C MET A 23 2.68 9.96 -8.65
N ASN A 24 4.00 9.75 -8.68
CA ASN A 24 4.98 10.75 -8.30
C ASN A 24 4.94 11.97 -9.22
N LYS A 25 4.80 11.79 -10.55
CA LYS A 25 4.61 12.90 -11.51
C LYS A 25 3.35 13.70 -11.18
N ARG A 26 2.26 13.03 -10.80
CA ARG A 26 1.00 13.69 -10.43
C ARG A 26 1.14 14.50 -9.15
N LEU A 27 1.77 13.92 -8.12
CA LEU A 27 2.04 14.62 -6.86
C LEU A 27 3.00 15.81 -7.07
N LEU A 28 3.97 15.70 -7.96
CA LEU A 28 4.83 16.81 -8.35
C LEU A 28 4.03 17.94 -9.04
N ALA A 29 3.16 17.60 -10.00
CA ALA A 29 2.29 18.58 -10.65
C ALA A 29 1.37 19.28 -9.65
N LEU A 30 0.81 18.55 -8.67
CA LEU A 30 0.07 19.14 -7.55
C LEU A 30 0.94 20.10 -6.73
N GLY A 31 2.20 19.72 -6.45
CA GLY A 31 3.16 20.56 -5.74
C GLY A 31 3.45 21.87 -6.45
N LEU A 32 3.52 21.85 -7.78
CA LEU A 32 3.71 23.06 -8.60
C LEU A 32 2.44 23.93 -8.64
N ALA A 33 1.26 23.33 -8.78
CA ALA A 33 0.00 24.04 -8.86
C ALA A 33 -0.48 24.59 -7.50
N HIS A 34 -0.24 23.85 -6.42
CA HIS A 34 -0.70 24.16 -5.06
C HIS A 34 0.39 23.88 -4.02
N PRO A 35 1.50 24.63 -4.01
CA PRO A 35 2.69 24.28 -3.22
C PRO A 35 2.43 24.22 -1.72
N LEU A 36 1.71 25.19 -1.17
CA LEU A 36 1.40 25.22 0.25
C LEU A 36 0.47 24.05 0.67
N PHE A 37 -0.51 23.73 -0.16
CA PHE A 37 -1.39 22.59 0.10
C PHE A 37 -0.60 21.26 0.06
N SER A 38 0.27 21.09 -0.92
CA SER A 38 1.10 19.90 -1.08
C SER A 38 2.06 19.70 0.10
N LEU A 39 2.69 20.78 0.58
CA LEU A 39 3.53 20.74 1.79
C LEU A 39 2.73 20.33 3.02
N ASN A 40 1.55 20.92 3.23
CA ASN A 40 0.67 20.59 4.33
C ASN A 40 0.15 19.15 4.23
N TYR A 41 -0.20 18.68 3.02
CA TYR A 41 -0.62 17.30 2.77
C TYR A 41 0.48 16.30 3.14
N ASN A 42 1.71 16.54 2.71
CA ASN A 42 2.84 15.66 3.06
C ASN A 42 3.12 15.66 4.57
N LYS A 43 3.01 16.82 5.24
CA LYS A 43 3.15 16.94 6.70
C LYS A 43 2.01 16.20 7.41
N MET A 44 0.78 16.37 6.94
CA MET A 44 -0.41 15.68 7.46
C MET A 44 -0.24 14.16 7.38
N ARG A 45 0.12 13.60 6.22
CA ARG A 45 0.32 12.15 6.06
C ARG A 45 1.37 11.61 7.04
N ARG A 46 2.46 12.35 7.28
CA ARG A 46 3.50 11.96 8.25
C ARG A 46 3.00 12.03 9.70
N GLN A 47 2.27 13.06 10.07
CA GLN A 47 1.70 13.18 11.41
C GLN A 47 0.61 12.13 11.65
N LEU A 48 -0.29 11.95 10.67
CA LEU A 48 -1.37 10.98 10.77
C LEU A 48 -0.84 9.56 11.03
N ARG A 49 0.27 9.14 10.37
CA ARG A 49 0.88 7.81 10.64
C ARG A 49 1.37 7.63 12.08
N LYS A 50 1.65 8.72 12.80
CA LYS A 50 2.14 8.67 14.19
C LYS A 50 1.02 8.69 15.23
N CYS A 51 -0.10 9.35 14.93
CA CYS A 51 -1.15 9.67 15.91
C CYS A 51 -2.54 9.21 15.44
N GLN A 52 -2.63 8.23 14.55
CA GLN A 52 -3.91 7.86 13.93
C GLN A 52 -4.87 7.16 14.90
N GLU A 53 -4.38 6.49 15.94
CA GLU A 53 -5.20 5.86 16.98
C GLU A 53 -5.90 6.89 17.88
N GLU A 54 -5.37 8.10 18.00
CA GLU A 54 -5.94 9.19 18.80
C GLU A 54 -7.15 9.87 18.13
N LEU A 55 -7.41 9.54 16.87
CA LEU A 55 -8.44 10.19 16.06
C LEU A 55 -9.60 9.25 15.75
N SER A 56 -10.81 9.74 15.87
CA SER A 56 -12.04 9.03 15.49
C SER A 56 -12.51 9.38 14.07
N GLY A 57 -13.40 8.55 13.52
CA GLY A 57 -14.02 8.76 12.22
C GLY A 57 -13.29 8.14 11.03
N SER A 58 -13.77 8.42 9.81
CA SER A 58 -13.19 7.91 8.57
C SER A 58 -11.79 8.47 8.33
N LEU A 59 -10.98 7.78 7.50
CA LEU A 59 -9.64 8.25 7.14
C LEU A 59 -9.67 9.69 6.61
N MET A 60 -10.62 10.01 5.73
CA MET A 60 -10.75 11.38 5.19
C MET A 60 -11.06 12.42 6.28
N SER A 61 -11.85 12.06 7.30
CA SER A 61 -12.12 12.96 8.44
C SER A 61 -10.84 13.16 9.26
N LYS A 62 -10.10 12.09 9.56
CA LYS A 62 -8.80 12.16 10.23
C LYS A 62 -7.80 13.03 9.47
N GLU A 63 -7.72 12.86 8.15
CA GLU A 63 -6.87 13.68 7.26
C GLU A 63 -7.25 15.16 7.32
N ALA A 64 -8.53 15.48 7.25
CA ALA A 64 -9.02 16.86 7.32
C ALA A 64 -8.72 17.50 8.67
N THR A 65 -9.00 16.80 9.77
CA THR A 65 -8.70 17.27 11.13
C THR A 65 -7.21 17.58 11.32
N VAL A 66 -6.32 16.65 10.92
CA VAL A 66 -4.86 16.87 11.06
C VAL A 66 -4.40 18.00 10.14
N MET A 67 -4.95 18.08 8.93
CA MET A 67 -4.58 19.14 7.99
C MET A 67 -5.03 20.52 8.48
N CYS A 68 -6.22 20.64 9.09
CA CYS A 68 -6.69 21.88 9.73
C CYS A 68 -5.78 22.28 10.90
N LYS A 69 -5.34 21.33 11.73
CA LYS A 69 -4.36 21.61 12.81
C LYS A 69 -3.05 22.18 12.26
N ILE A 70 -2.57 21.66 11.14
CA ILE A 70 -1.34 22.13 10.47
C ILE A 70 -1.52 23.52 9.87
N MET A 71 -2.68 23.79 9.26
CA MET A 71 -2.98 25.07 8.60
C MET A 71 -3.27 26.20 9.59
N GLY A 72 -3.73 25.88 10.80
CA GLY A 72 -3.97 26.83 11.88
C GLY A 72 -5.34 27.53 11.80
N LYS A 73 -5.44 28.71 12.46
CA LYS A 73 -6.69 29.46 12.59
C LYS A 73 -7.32 29.79 11.24
N GLY A 74 -8.63 29.58 11.12
CA GLY A 74 -9.41 29.84 9.91
C GLY A 74 -9.49 28.64 8.93
N ALA A 75 -8.80 27.52 9.21
CA ALA A 75 -8.98 26.30 8.43
C ALA A 75 -10.35 25.67 8.71
N ASN A 76 -11.00 25.18 7.65
CA ASN A 76 -12.31 24.55 7.69
C ASN A 76 -12.21 23.13 7.13
N GLU A 77 -12.68 22.14 7.90
CA GLU A 77 -12.57 20.73 7.55
C GLU A 77 -13.33 20.39 6.27
N ASP A 78 -14.49 20.97 6.01
CA ASP A 78 -15.26 20.66 4.81
C ASP A 78 -14.54 21.18 3.54
N ILE A 79 -13.96 22.37 3.62
CA ILE A 79 -13.12 22.92 2.55
C ILE A 79 -11.89 22.04 2.33
N VAL A 80 -11.27 21.54 3.41
CA VAL A 80 -10.11 20.63 3.29
C VAL A 80 -10.52 19.31 2.67
N LYS A 81 -11.65 18.70 3.08
CA LYS A 81 -12.19 17.48 2.48
C LYS A 81 -12.47 17.64 1.00
N GLU A 82 -13.07 18.76 0.60
CA GLU A 82 -13.33 19.08 -0.81
C GLU A 82 -12.03 19.15 -1.61
N ARG A 83 -11.01 19.85 -1.09
CA ARG A 83 -9.70 19.96 -1.73
C ARG A 83 -8.98 18.61 -1.79
N LEU A 84 -9.04 17.77 -0.75
CA LEU A 84 -8.50 16.41 -0.77
C LEU A 84 -9.15 15.59 -1.89
N ARG A 85 -10.49 15.64 -2.00
CA ARG A 85 -11.21 14.97 -3.09
C ARG A 85 -10.80 15.49 -4.46
N ALA A 86 -10.86 16.81 -4.66
CA ALA A 86 -10.64 17.42 -5.97
C ALA A 86 -9.18 17.34 -6.44
N TRP A 87 -8.20 17.48 -5.53
CA TRP A 87 -6.80 17.63 -5.89
C TRP A 87 -5.96 16.36 -5.70
N ILE A 88 -6.39 15.46 -4.81
CA ILE A 88 -5.69 14.18 -4.54
C ILE A 88 -6.47 13.01 -5.11
N TYR A 89 -7.66 12.73 -4.57
CA TYR A 89 -8.35 11.45 -4.79
C TYR A 89 -8.91 11.31 -6.21
N GLU A 90 -9.63 12.32 -6.74
CA GLU A 90 -10.19 12.26 -8.10
C GLU A 90 -9.11 12.22 -9.19
N PRO A 91 -8.02 13.00 -9.14
CA PRO A 91 -6.92 12.83 -10.08
C PRO A 91 -6.23 11.46 -9.99
N MET A 92 -6.07 10.91 -8.79
CA MET A 92 -5.52 9.56 -8.62
C MET A 92 -6.45 8.50 -9.21
N ARG A 93 -7.77 8.59 -8.97
CA ARG A 93 -8.76 7.68 -9.55
C ARG A 93 -8.70 7.63 -11.08
N ARG A 94 -8.50 8.80 -11.72
CA ARG A 94 -8.33 8.87 -13.18
C ARG A 94 -7.02 8.22 -13.64
N LEU A 95 -5.94 8.44 -12.90
CA LEU A 95 -4.62 7.88 -13.19
C LEU A 95 -4.66 6.35 -13.16
N TYR A 96 -5.33 5.75 -12.18
CA TYR A 96 -5.36 4.31 -11.99
C TYR A 96 -6.07 3.56 -13.11
N LYS A 97 -6.93 4.21 -13.90
CA LYS A 97 -7.57 3.60 -15.08
C LYS A 97 -6.60 3.15 -16.18
N SER A 98 -5.38 3.69 -16.20
CA SER A 98 -4.34 3.38 -17.19
C SER A 98 -3.09 2.75 -16.57
N THR A 99 -3.18 2.30 -15.32
CA THR A 99 -2.06 1.69 -14.61
C THR A 99 -1.76 0.31 -15.19
N LYS A 100 -0.48 0.08 -15.52
CA LYS A 100 0.00 -1.24 -15.97
C LYS A 100 0.89 -1.83 -14.88
N PRO A 101 0.77 -3.13 -14.58
CA PRO A 101 1.64 -3.81 -13.63
C PRO A 101 3.07 -3.89 -14.17
N TYR A 102 4.02 -4.26 -13.32
CA TYR A 102 5.34 -4.71 -13.78
C TYR A 102 5.20 -5.99 -14.60
N ASP A 103 6.14 -6.19 -15.52
CA ASP A 103 6.24 -7.45 -16.27
C ASP A 103 6.40 -8.62 -15.29
N GLY A 104 5.65 -9.70 -15.51
CA GLY A 104 5.65 -10.89 -14.67
C GLY A 104 4.60 -10.89 -13.54
N VAL A 105 4.01 -9.75 -13.18
CA VAL A 105 3.02 -9.69 -12.06
C VAL A 105 1.82 -10.59 -12.31
N LEU A 106 1.25 -10.57 -13.51
CA LEU A 106 0.09 -11.39 -13.85
C LEU A 106 0.43 -12.88 -13.81
N GLU A 107 1.60 -13.24 -14.33
CA GLU A 107 2.11 -14.62 -14.34
C GLU A 107 2.38 -15.12 -12.91
N THR A 108 2.97 -14.28 -12.06
CA THR A 108 3.16 -14.57 -10.62
C THR A 108 1.82 -14.84 -9.94
N PHE A 109 0.79 -14.02 -10.18
CA PHE A 109 -0.53 -14.20 -9.58
C PHE A 109 -1.18 -15.51 -10.03
N LYS A 110 -1.09 -15.84 -11.33
CA LYS A 110 -1.55 -17.14 -11.85
C LYS A 110 -0.83 -18.32 -11.21
N ALA A 111 0.49 -18.23 -11.07
CA ALA A 111 1.30 -19.28 -10.44
C ALA A 111 0.90 -19.49 -8.96
N ILE A 112 0.73 -18.41 -8.19
CA ILE A 112 0.25 -18.47 -6.81
C ILE A 112 -1.10 -19.18 -6.74
N LYS A 113 -2.06 -18.80 -7.56
CA LYS A 113 -3.40 -19.41 -7.60
C LYS A 113 -3.38 -20.87 -8.05
N SER A 114 -2.49 -21.24 -8.98
CA SER A 114 -2.33 -22.64 -9.42
C SER A 114 -1.85 -23.59 -8.33
N LYS A 115 -1.20 -23.06 -7.30
CA LYS A 115 -0.77 -23.80 -6.10
C LYS A 115 -1.81 -23.78 -4.97
N GLY A 116 -2.99 -23.23 -5.21
CA GLY A 116 -4.07 -23.16 -4.21
C GLY A 116 -3.83 -22.15 -3.09
N LEU A 117 -2.92 -21.19 -3.30
CA LEU A 117 -2.66 -20.13 -2.32
C LEU A 117 -3.62 -18.95 -2.54
N ASP A 118 -4.00 -18.30 -1.45
CA ASP A 118 -4.80 -17.10 -1.51
C ASP A 118 -3.93 -15.86 -1.79
N ILE A 119 -4.54 -14.86 -2.45
CA ILE A 119 -3.91 -13.58 -2.73
C ILE A 119 -4.71 -12.46 -2.05
N GLY A 120 -4.04 -11.75 -1.12
CA GLY A 120 -4.56 -10.53 -0.52
C GLY A 120 -3.86 -9.29 -1.08
N VAL A 121 -4.55 -8.15 -1.07
CA VAL A 121 -3.93 -6.86 -1.37
C VAL A 121 -4.36 -5.79 -0.38
N PHE A 122 -3.43 -4.89 -0.04
CA PHE A 122 -3.69 -3.74 0.81
C PHE A 122 -3.00 -2.48 0.28
N SER A 123 -3.75 -1.37 0.13
CA SER A 123 -3.21 -0.09 -0.35
C SER A 123 -3.45 1.05 0.65
N ASP A 124 -2.46 1.95 0.78
CA ASP A 124 -2.62 3.21 1.52
C ASP A 124 -3.55 4.24 0.83
N PHE A 125 -3.88 4.00 -0.44
CA PHE A 125 -4.84 4.79 -1.22
C PHE A 125 -6.04 3.93 -1.59
N PRO A 126 -7.22 4.54 -1.86
CA PRO A 126 -8.37 3.80 -2.32
C PRO A 126 -8.05 2.89 -3.50
N LEU A 127 -8.69 1.73 -3.53
CA LEU A 127 -8.46 0.73 -4.57
C LEU A 127 -8.89 1.21 -5.95
N PHE A 128 -10.01 1.94 -6.01
CA PHE A 128 -10.62 2.36 -7.29
C PHE A 128 -10.63 1.21 -8.30
N ASN A 129 -10.14 1.46 -9.51
CA ASN A 129 -10.05 0.47 -10.59
C ASN A 129 -8.64 -0.11 -10.77
N LYS A 130 -7.80 -0.09 -9.72
CA LYS A 130 -6.39 -0.51 -9.84
C LYS A 130 -6.27 -1.96 -10.30
N LEU A 131 -6.97 -2.86 -9.62
CA LEU A 131 -6.88 -4.30 -9.89
C LEU A 131 -7.45 -4.66 -11.27
N GLU A 132 -8.58 -4.07 -11.63
CA GLU A 132 -9.20 -4.23 -12.95
C GLU A 132 -8.29 -3.73 -14.06
N SER A 133 -7.71 -2.53 -13.90
CA SER A 133 -6.81 -1.93 -14.89
C SER A 133 -5.54 -2.74 -15.12
N MET A 134 -5.08 -3.45 -14.09
CA MET A 134 -3.92 -4.35 -14.16
C MET A 134 -4.27 -5.77 -14.59
N GLY A 135 -5.57 -6.11 -14.76
CA GLY A 135 -6.01 -7.48 -15.06
C GLY A 135 -5.86 -8.46 -13.89
N LEU A 136 -5.79 -7.96 -12.66
CA LEU A 136 -5.51 -8.76 -11.46
C LEU A 136 -6.76 -9.08 -10.63
N ALA A 137 -7.89 -8.41 -10.87
CA ALA A 137 -9.07 -8.49 -10.01
C ALA A 137 -9.60 -9.92 -9.81
N SER A 138 -9.54 -10.76 -10.85
CA SER A 138 -10.03 -12.16 -10.80
C SER A 138 -9.12 -13.11 -10.03
N TYR A 139 -7.92 -12.69 -9.67
CA TYR A 139 -6.95 -13.51 -8.92
C TYR A 139 -6.88 -13.15 -7.44
N VAL A 140 -7.44 -12.01 -7.05
CA VAL A 140 -7.37 -11.49 -5.68
C VAL A 140 -8.56 -12.00 -4.88
N ASP A 141 -8.29 -12.70 -3.77
CA ASP A 141 -9.30 -13.24 -2.87
C ASP A 141 -9.76 -12.17 -1.86
N TYR A 142 -8.84 -11.31 -1.44
CA TYR A 142 -9.17 -10.20 -0.54
C TYR A 142 -8.45 -8.91 -0.93
N ALA A 143 -9.21 -7.81 -0.97
CA ALA A 143 -8.70 -6.49 -1.29
C ALA A 143 -9.21 -5.44 -0.28
N SER A 144 -8.29 -4.67 0.33
CA SER A 144 -8.63 -3.59 1.25
C SER A 144 -7.73 -2.38 1.09
N SER A 145 -8.10 -1.30 1.76
CA SER A 145 -7.33 -0.06 1.75
C SER A 145 -7.44 0.68 3.08
N SER A 146 -6.51 1.60 3.29
CA SER A 146 -6.53 2.51 4.43
C SER A 146 -7.83 3.30 4.55
N GLU A 147 -8.52 3.57 3.43
CA GLU A 147 -9.83 4.23 3.45
C GLU A 147 -10.90 3.39 4.13
N ILE A 148 -10.91 2.06 3.86
CA ILE A 148 -11.86 1.11 4.44
C ILE A 148 -11.56 0.91 5.93
N VAL A 149 -10.28 0.71 6.27
CA VAL A 149 -9.84 0.40 7.65
C VAL A 149 -9.81 1.64 8.54
N GLY A 150 -9.63 2.84 7.96
CA GLY A 150 -9.49 4.10 8.70
C GLY A 150 -8.09 4.33 9.27
N PHE A 151 -7.10 3.49 8.91
CA PHE A 151 -5.70 3.59 9.35
C PHE A 151 -4.74 3.51 8.18
N LEU A 152 -3.56 4.17 8.32
CA LEU A 152 -2.46 4.11 7.35
C LEU A 152 -1.41 3.10 7.80
N LYS A 153 -0.79 2.39 6.88
CA LYS A 153 0.43 1.63 7.19
C LYS A 153 1.51 2.58 7.76
N PRO A 154 2.26 2.18 8.78
CA PRO A 154 2.45 0.82 9.32
C PRO A 154 1.51 0.44 10.50
N SER A 155 0.37 1.09 10.70
CA SER A 155 -0.53 0.71 11.78
C SER A 155 -0.86 -0.79 11.71
N VAL A 156 -0.78 -1.47 12.84
CA VAL A 156 -1.10 -2.90 12.96
C VAL A 156 -2.53 -3.21 12.49
N HIS A 157 -3.47 -2.29 12.68
CA HIS A 157 -4.87 -2.45 12.26
C HIS A 157 -5.04 -2.71 10.75
N CYS A 158 -4.11 -2.22 9.92
CA CYS A 158 -4.12 -2.51 8.48
C CYS A 158 -3.87 -4.00 8.22
N PHE A 159 -2.94 -4.59 8.95
CA PHE A 159 -2.54 -5.99 8.80
C PHE A 159 -3.46 -6.95 9.54
N GLU A 160 -3.98 -6.57 10.70
CA GLU A 160 -5.02 -7.30 11.42
C GLU A 160 -6.30 -7.41 10.59
N ASN A 161 -6.71 -6.32 9.93
CA ASN A 161 -7.85 -6.34 9.01
C ASN A 161 -7.60 -7.31 7.83
N LEU A 162 -6.38 -7.33 7.29
CA LEU A 162 -6.00 -8.27 6.24
C LEU A 162 -6.11 -9.72 6.74
N LEU A 163 -5.51 -10.06 7.88
CA LEU A 163 -5.55 -11.39 8.48
C LEU A 163 -6.97 -11.84 8.80
N TYR A 164 -7.76 -10.97 9.42
CA TYR A 164 -9.16 -11.25 9.77
C TYR A 164 -9.99 -11.64 8.56
N ASN A 165 -9.86 -10.91 7.46
CA ASN A 165 -10.67 -11.13 6.26
C ASN A 165 -10.19 -12.32 5.42
N ILE A 166 -8.89 -12.67 5.48
CA ILE A 166 -8.37 -13.88 4.84
C ILE A 166 -8.67 -15.11 5.72
N GLY A 167 -8.86 -14.93 7.03
CA GLY A 167 -9.14 -16.02 7.94
C GLY A 167 -7.92 -16.90 8.24
N LEU A 168 -6.71 -16.34 8.21
CA LEU A 168 -5.45 -17.04 8.42
C LEU A 168 -4.66 -16.46 9.59
N ASP A 169 -3.88 -17.31 10.25
CA ASP A 169 -2.88 -16.88 11.23
C ASP A 169 -1.72 -16.12 10.55
N SER A 170 -1.11 -15.17 11.25
CA SER A 170 0.01 -14.38 10.75
C SER A 170 1.19 -15.22 10.22
N SER A 171 1.46 -16.38 10.86
CA SER A 171 2.51 -17.32 10.45
C SER A 171 2.24 -18.02 9.11
N GLN A 172 0.99 -17.98 8.62
CA GLN A 172 0.56 -18.60 7.36
C GLN A 172 0.51 -17.60 6.20
N VAL A 173 0.87 -16.34 6.44
CA VAL A 173 0.82 -15.25 5.46
C VAL A 173 2.22 -14.71 5.19
N LEU A 174 2.53 -14.45 3.92
CA LEU A 174 3.70 -13.70 3.50
C LEU A 174 3.23 -12.34 2.96
N TYR A 175 3.80 -11.24 3.46
CA TYR A 175 3.50 -9.90 2.95
C TYR A 175 4.63 -9.39 2.07
N VAL A 176 4.29 -8.79 0.93
CA VAL A 176 5.24 -8.25 -0.06
C VAL A 176 4.96 -6.77 -0.27
N GLY A 177 5.96 -5.91 -0.06
CA GLY A 177 5.80 -4.47 -0.23
C GLY A 177 7.08 -3.76 -0.66
N ASP A 178 6.98 -2.50 -1.08
CA ASP A 178 8.11 -1.69 -1.56
C ASP A 178 8.66 -0.69 -0.53
N SER A 179 8.03 -0.60 0.63
CA SER A 179 8.40 0.35 1.68
C SER A 179 8.77 -0.37 2.97
N TYR A 180 10.05 -0.30 3.36
CA TYR A 180 10.48 -0.91 4.61
C TYR A 180 9.66 -0.43 5.81
N ASP A 181 9.56 0.90 6.00
CA ASP A 181 8.88 1.48 7.17
C ASP A 181 7.38 1.22 7.22
N LYS A 182 6.71 1.09 6.07
CA LYS A 182 5.25 0.91 6.01
C LYS A 182 4.85 -0.54 5.91
N ASP A 183 5.51 -1.27 5.02
CA ASP A 183 5.11 -2.63 4.66
C ASP A 183 5.82 -3.65 5.55
N VAL A 184 7.16 -3.62 5.59
CA VAL A 184 7.93 -4.62 6.35
C VAL A 184 7.74 -4.42 7.85
N VAL A 185 7.99 -3.21 8.37
CA VAL A 185 7.83 -2.93 9.81
C VAL A 185 6.40 -3.21 10.26
N GLY A 186 5.39 -2.73 9.52
CA GLY A 186 3.98 -2.93 9.87
C GLY A 186 3.56 -4.40 9.86
N ALA A 187 3.94 -5.16 8.83
CA ALA A 187 3.67 -6.60 8.75
C ALA A 187 4.34 -7.37 9.90
N ARG A 188 5.61 -7.05 10.21
CA ARG A 188 6.35 -7.70 11.30
C ARG A 188 5.76 -7.42 12.69
N VAL A 189 5.22 -6.23 12.93
CA VAL A 189 4.49 -5.91 14.17
C VAL A 189 3.23 -6.78 14.31
N ALA A 190 2.55 -7.09 13.21
CA ALA A 190 1.41 -8.01 13.18
C ALA A 190 1.82 -9.50 13.17
N GLY A 191 3.11 -9.82 13.28
CA GLY A 191 3.63 -11.20 13.27
C GLY A 191 3.71 -11.84 11.88
N ILE A 192 3.51 -11.07 10.81
CA ILE A 192 3.56 -11.54 9.42
C ILE A 192 4.98 -11.47 8.90
N ASP A 193 5.45 -12.52 8.23
CA ASP A 193 6.72 -12.50 7.50
C ASP A 193 6.63 -11.56 6.30
N ALA A 194 7.69 -10.77 6.06
CA ALA A 194 7.65 -9.73 5.05
C ALA A 194 8.86 -9.76 4.11
N VAL A 195 8.59 -9.53 2.84
CA VAL A 195 9.57 -9.39 1.75
C VAL A 195 9.54 -7.95 1.25
N LEU A 196 10.73 -7.38 1.07
CA LEU A 196 10.89 -6.04 0.52
C LEU A 196 11.27 -6.13 -0.97
N VAL A 197 10.52 -5.46 -1.83
CA VAL A 197 10.74 -5.47 -3.29
C VAL A 197 10.95 -4.07 -3.86
N ASN A 198 11.51 -4.00 -5.07
CA ASN A 198 11.72 -2.76 -5.81
C ASN A 198 12.57 -1.71 -5.05
N VAL A 199 13.53 -2.18 -4.27
CA VAL A 199 14.44 -1.32 -3.50
C VAL A 199 15.36 -0.55 -4.45
N ARG A 200 15.36 0.78 -4.35
CA ARG A 200 16.21 1.65 -5.16
C ARG A 200 17.27 2.33 -4.29
N GLY A 201 18.48 2.37 -4.76
CA GLY A 201 19.59 3.11 -4.13
C GLY A 201 20.58 2.24 -3.40
N LYS A 202 21.38 2.85 -2.49
CA LYS A 202 22.41 2.11 -1.73
C LYS A 202 21.79 1.02 -0.88
N VAL A 203 22.40 -0.14 -0.87
CA VAL A 203 22.05 -1.24 0.04
C VAL A 203 22.04 -0.71 1.48
N ARG A 204 20.88 -0.75 2.10
CA ARG A 204 20.70 -0.52 3.54
C ARG A 204 20.50 -1.85 4.21
N ASP A 205 20.78 -1.91 5.48
CA ASP A 205 20.37 -3.05 6.29
C ASP A 205 18.85 -2.99 6.53
N TYR A 206 18.16 -4.09 6.23
CA TYR A 206 16.71 -4.25 6.41
C TYR A 206 16.43 -5.46 7.32
N PRO A 207 16.79 -5.40 8.61
CA PRO A 207 16.87 -6.58 9.50
C PRO A 207 15.53 -7.28 9.73
N LEU A 208 14.41 -6.62 9.48
CA LEU A 208 13.07 -7.20 9.64
C LEU A 208 12.54 -7.85 8.35
N ALA A 209 13.14 -7.59 7.19
CA ALA A 209 12.75 -8.24 5.95
C ALA A 209 13.32 -9.66 5.90
N CYS A 210 12.48 -10.63 5.50
CA CYS A 210 12.94 -12.00 5.29
C CYS A 210 13.84 -12.13 4.05
N GLU A 211 13.51 -11.37 3.00
CA GLU A 211 14.24 -11.26 1.74
C GLU A 211 14.11 -9.84 1.18
N VAL A 212 15.07 -9.41 0.37
CA VAL A 212 15.11 -8.08 -0.23
C VAL A 212 15.47 -8.19 -1.71
N PHE A 213 14.66 -7.56 -2.57
CA PHE A 213 14.84 -7.58 -4.02
C PHE A 213 14.89 -6.17 -4.59
N GLU A 214 15.84 -5.90 -5.47
CA GLU A 214 15.97 -4.61 -6.17
C GLU A 214 14.89 -4.39 -7.23
N SER A 215 14.25 -5.46 -7.70
CA SER A 215 13.22 -5.40 -8.73
C SER A 215 12.15 -6.48 -8.53
N TRP A 216 10.97 -6.23 -9.12
CA TRP A 216 9.92 -7.26 -9.20
C TRP A 216 10.43 -8.54 -9.88
N LYS A 217 11.19 -8.43 -10.96
CA LYS A 217 11.72 -9.57 -11.70
C LYS A 217 12.57 -10.51 -10.83
N GLY A 218 13.38 -9.95 -9.93
CA GLY A 218 14.17 -10.75 -8.99
C GLY A 218 13.29 -11.48 -7.97
N PHE A 219 12.28 -10.83 -7.46
CA PHE A 219 11.29 -11.42 -6.56
C PHE A 219 10.46 -12.51 -7.27
N ASP A 220 9.97 -12.23 -8.48
CA ASP A 220 9.20 -13.16 -9.30
C ASP A 220 9.96 -14.48 -9.53
N ALA A 221 11.20 -14.40 -10.02
CA ALA A 221 12.05 -15.56 -10.23
C ALA A 221 12.25 -16.38 -8.93
N TRP A 222 12.54 -15.69 -7.82
CA TRP A 222 12.72 -16.32 -6.50
C TRP A 222 11.45 -17.02 -6.00
N LEU A 223 10.28 -16.39 -6.21
CA LEU A 223 8.99 -16.94 -5.79
C LEU A 223 8.61 -18.17 -6.63
N LEU A 224 8.69 -18.05 -7.96
CA LEU A 224 8.32 -19.12 -8.89
C LEU A 224 9.14 -20.40 -8.65
N GLU A 225 10.47 -20.27 -8.48
CA GLU A 225 11.35 -21.38 -8.11
C GLU A 225 10.90 -22.13 -6.84
N ARG A 226 10.28 -21.43 -5.91
CA ARG A 226 9.81 -21.97 -4.62
C ARG A 226 8.36 -22.44 -4.60
N LEU A 227 7.63 -22.11 -5.63
CA LEU A 227 6.29 -22.64 -5.89
C LEU A 227 6.33 -23.95 -6.70
N GLU A 228 7.45 -24.27 -7.39
CA GLU A 228 7.64 -25.55 -8.06
C GLU A 228 7.73 -26.71 -7.05
#